data_64391799236ea541f55fa2a37273ec82
#
_entry.id   64391799236ea541f55fa2a37273ec82
#
_cell.length_a   1.000
_cell.length_b   1.000
_cell.length_c   1.000
_cell.angle_alpha   90.00
_cell.angle_beta   90.00
_cell.angle_gamma   90.00
#
_symmetry.space_group_name_H-M   'P 1'
#
loop_
_entity.id
_entity.type
_entity.pdbx_description
1 polymer ?
#
loop_
_entity_poly.entity_id
_entity_poly.type
_entity_poly.pdbx_seq_one_letter_code
_entity_poly.pdbx_strand_id
1 'polypeptide(L)'
;MFRRLGASIRKWMYGRYGSDQLNMLLLVLAVILSLTNTILTYALRTRTVYRGIIAPILSLLMYGLLILAMVRMFSRNLSRRERENRRFLQLWMRLRDRNNRYFRCPSCGQTVRVPKHRGKLCIRCPKCGEKFIRKT
;
A
#
# COMPACT_ATOMS: atom_id res chain seq x y z
N MET A 1 -10.45 15.64 29.90
CA MET A 1 -10.62 14.19 29.69
C MET A 1 -9.88 13.71 28.44
N PHE A 2 -10.05 14.29 27.28
CA PHE A 2 -9.37 13.89 26.00
C PHE A 2 -7.84 13.90 26.03
N ARG A 3 -7.18 14.83 26.73
CA ARG A 3 -5.70 14.89 26.82
C ARG A 3 -5.10 13.68 27.56
N ARG A 4 -5.75 13.18 28.61
CA ARG A 4 -5.32 11.99 29.35
C ARG A 4 -5.50 10.72 28.52
N LEU A 5 -6.62 10.61 27.78
CA LEU A 5 -6.88 9.50 26.87
C LEU A 5 -5.81 9.44 25.75
N GLY A 6 -5.48 10.58 25.15
CA GLY A 6 -4.43 10.67 24.13
C GLY A 6 -3.04 10.30 24.63
N ALA A 7 -2.72 10.65 25.87
CA ALA A 7 -1.45 10.25 26.50
C ALA A 7 -1.37 8.75 26.76
N SER A 8 -2.46 8.14 27.25
CA SER A 8 -2.55 6.69 27.48
C SER A 8 -2.46 5.90 26.17
N ILE A 9 -3.15 6.33 25.11
CA ILE A 9 -3.07 5.71 23.78
C ILE A 9 -1.65 5.80 23.23
N ARG A 10 -0.99 6.96 23.36
CA ARG A 10 0.39 7.17 22.89
C ARG A 10 1.38 6.28 23.63
N LYS A 11 1.22 6.11 24.95
CA LYS A 11 2.03 5.20 25.77
C LYS A 11 1.82 3.75 25.38
N TRP A 12 0.58 3.35 25.07
CA TRP A 12 0.24 2.00 24.64
C TRP A 12 0.71 1.67 23.23
N MET A 13 0.76 2.68 22.34
CA MET A 13 1.29 2.59 20.97
C MET A 13 2.83 2.62 20.90
N TYR A 14 3.51 2.90 22.02
CA TYR A 14 4.97 2.96 22.03
C TYR A 14 5.59 1.61 21.64
N GLY A 15 6.52 1.63 20.68
CA GLY A 15 7.14 0.41 20.13
C GLY A 15 6.28 -0.38 19.13
N ARG A 16 5.12 0.16 18.70
CA ARG A 16 4.30 -0.41 17.62
C ARG A 16 4.45 0.41 16.34
N TYR A 17 4.23 -0.24 15.20
CA TYR A 17 4.49 0.37 13.90
C TYR A 17 3.59 1.61 13.60
N GLY A 18 2.33 1.57 14.03
CA GLY A 18 1.36 2.63 13.78
C GLY A 18 0.76 2.58 12.38
N SER A 19 0.27 3.72 11.90
CA SER A 19 -0.33 3.86 10.56
C SER A 19 0.71 4.28 9.53
N ASP A 20 0.70 3.64 8.36
CA ASP A 20 1.51 3.96 7.19
C ASP A 20 0.64 4.12 5.93
N GLN A 21 1.25 4.48 4.80
CA GLN A 21 0.52 4.68 3.54
C GLN A 21 -0.17 3.39 3.07
N LEU A 22 0.47 2.24 3.24
CA LEU A 22 -0.14 0.95 2.89
C LEU A 22 -1.32 0.63 3.82
N ASN A 23 -1.21 0.94 5.12
CA ASN A 23 -2.31 0.77 6.06
C ASN A 23 -3.48 1.71 5.74
N MET A 24 -3.19 2.96 5.39
CA MET A 24 -4.19 3.91 4.94
C MET A 24 -4.94 3.42 3.69
N LEU A 25 -4.21 2.85 2.72
CA LEU A 25 -4.82 2.23 1.54
C LEU A 25 -5.78 1.10 1.92
N LEU A 26 -5.37 0.20 2.81
CA LEU A 26 -6.22 -0.92 3.27
C LEU A 26 -7.51 -0.42 3.92
N LEU A 27 -7.43 0.62 4.76
CA LEU A 27 -8.59 1.23 5.39
C LEU A 27 -9.51 1.90 4.36
N VAL A 28 -8.96 2.65 3.40
CA VAL A 28 -9.73 3.28 2.33
C VAL A 28 -10.44 2.23 1.47
N LEU A 29 -9.76 1.14 1.11
CA LEU A 29 -10.37 0.03 0.38
C LEU A 29 -11.50 -0.63 1.18
N ALA A 30 -11.32 -0.83 2.49
CA ALA A 30 -12.37 -1.39 3.33
C ALA A 30 -13.61 -0.48 3.40
N VAL A 31 -13.41 0.85 3.48
CA VAL A 31 -14.52 1.83 3.46
C VAL A 31 -15.24 1.82 2.12
N ILE A 32 -14.50 1.85 1.00
CA ILE A 32 -15.10 1.78 -0.36
C ILE A 32 -15.90 0.49 -0.51
N LEU A 33 -15.35 -0.64 -0.08
CA LEU A 33 -16.02 -1.94 -0.17
C LEU A 33 -17.30 -1.98 0.71
N SER A 34 -17.25 -1.37 1.90
CA SER A 34 -18.41 -1.22 2.78
C SER A 34 -19.52 -0.39 2.14
N LEU A 35 -19.17 0.77 1.59
CA LEU A 35 -20.14 1.67 0.93
C LEU A 35 -20.76 1.01 -0.30
N THR A 36 -19.93 0.38 -1.15
CA THR A 36 -20.43 -0.37 -2.34
C THR A 36 -21.36 -1.51 -1.94
N ASN A 37 -21.00 -2.31 -0.95
CA ASN A 37 -21.85 -3.39 -0.48
C ASN A 37 -23.19 -2.87 0.08
N THR A 38 -23.17 -1.78 0.82
CA THR A 38 -24.38 -1.13 1.36
C THR A 38 -25.28 -0.63 0.22
N ILE A 39 -24.73 0.14 -0.73
CA ILE A 39 -25.49 0.66 -1.88
C ILE A 39 -26.11 -0.47 -2.69
N LEU A 40 -25.31 -1.50 -3.01
CA LEU A 40 -25.79 -2.66 -3.79
C LEU A 40 -26.86 -3.46 -3.03
N THR A 41 -26.76 -3.58 -1.71
CA THR A 41 -27.78 -4.25 -0.89
C THR A 41 -29.12 -3.53 -0.95
N TYR A 42 -29.10 -2.19 -0.94
CA TYR A 42 -30.32 -1.39 -1.11
C TYR A 42 -30.85 -1.44 -2.56
N ALA A 43 -29.98 -1.26 -3.56
CA ALA A 43 -30.34 -1.24 -4.97
C ALA A 43 -30.87 -2.60 -5.48
N LEU A 44 -30.24 -3.70 -5.03
CA LEU A 44 -30.58 -5.07 -5.44
C LEU A 44 -31.41 -5.81 -4.40
N ARG A 45 -32.24 -5.11 -3.66
CA ARG A 45 -33.05 -5.65 -2.54
C ARG A 45 -33.88 -6.88 -2.93
N THR A 46 -34.35 -6.98 -4.17
CA THR A 46 -35.17 -8.09 -4.69
C THR A 46 -34.34 -9.28 -5.19
N ARG A 47 -33.05 -9.12 -5.41
CA ARG A 47 -32.16 -10.18 -5.92
C ARG A 47 -31.68 -11.08 -4.80
N THR A 48 -32.33 -12.25 -4.66
CA THR A 48 -32.00 -13.25 -3.63
C THR A 48 -30.57 -13.74 -3.67
N VAL A 49 -30.02 -13.96 -4.89
CA VAL A 49 -28.61 -14.39 -5.09
C VAL A 49 -27.62 -13.36 -4.54
N TYR A 50 -27.86 -12.06 -4.76
CA TYR A 50 -26.97 -11.03 -4.24
C TYR A 50 -26.95 -11.06 -2.71
N ARG A 51 -28.11 -11.08 -2.05
CA ARG A 51 -28.22 -11.07 -0.60
C ARG A 51 -27.74 -12.38 0.04
N GLY A 52 -27.99 -13.51 -0.59
CA GLY A 52 -27.65 -14.83 -0.04
C GLY A 52 -26.16 -15.18 -0.18
N ILE A 53 -25.50 -14.74 -1.25
CA ILE A 53 -24.14 -15.19 -1.56
C ILE A 53 -23.17 -14.01 -1.67
N ILE A 54 -23.47 -13.01 -2.49
CA ILE A 54 -22.47 -11.96 -2.84
C ILE A 54 -22.25 -11.00 -1.66
N ALA A 55 -23.33 -10.52 -1.03
CA ALA A 55 -23.20 -9.57 0.06
C ALA A 55 -22.40 -10.10 1.27
N PRO A 56 -22.61 -11.34 1.75
CA PRO A 56 -21.80 -11.90 2.83
C PRO A 56 -20.34 -12.12 2.42
N ILE A 57 -20.03 -12.49 1.16
CA ILE A 57 -18.66 -12.61 0.68
C ILE A 57 -17.97 -11.25 0.70
N LEU A 58 -18.61 -10.19 0.21
CA LEU A 58 -18.07 -8.82 0.25
C LEU A 58 -17.84 -8.34 1.69
N SER A 59 -18.76 -8.67 2.60
CA SER A 59 -18.62 -8.37 4.03
C SER A 59 -17.44 -9.10 4.65
N LEU A 60 -17.24 -10.37 4.32
CA LEU A 60 -16.10 -11.16 4.79
C LEU A 60 -14.77 -10.57 4.31
N LEU A 61 -14.69 -10.17 3.04
CA LEU A 61 -13.53 -9.49 2.47
C LEU A 61 -13.24 -8.16 3.19
N MET A 62 -14.26 -7.36 3.46
CA MET A 62 -14.14 -6.11 4.20
C MET A 62 -13.56 -6.35 5.61
N TYR A 63 -14.12 -7.30 6.36
CA TYR A 63 -13.60 -7.65 7.68
C TYR A 63 -12.17 -8.17 7.62
N GLY A 64 -11.83 -8.97 6.61
CA GLY A 64 -10.47 -9.43 6.38
C GLY A 64 -9.47 -8.28 6.19
N LEU A 65 -9.84 -7.25 5.40
CA LEU A 65 -9.03 -6.05 5.21
C LEU A 65 -8.86 -5.25 6.51
N LEU A 66 -9.92 -5.10 7.30
CA LEU A 66 -9.87 -4.41 8.60
C LEU A 66 -8.97 -5.15 9.59
N ILE A 67 -9.12 -6.47 9.70
CA ILE A 67 -8.27 -7.30 10.57
C ILE A 67 -6.80 -7.18 10.14
N LEU A 68 -6.52 -7.27 8.83
CA LEU A 68 -5.17 -7.11 8.30
C LEU A 68 -4.59 -5.73 8.63
N ALA A 69 -5.36 -4.66 8.48
CA ALA A 69 -4.96 -3.30 8.84
C ALA A 69 -4.66 -3.18 10.33
N MET A 70 -5.51 -3.78 11.20
CA MET A 70 -5.28 -3.80 12.65
C MET A 70 -4.02 -4.58 13.03
N VAL A 71 -3.85 -5.79 12.51
CA VAL A 71 -2.65 -6.61 12.77
C VAL A 71 -1.38 -5.88 12.33
N ARG A 72 -1.42 -5.16 11.20
CA ARG A 72 -0.29 -4.33 10.75
C ARG A 72 -0.01 -3.18 11.70
N MET A 73 -1.04 -2.43 12.08
CA MET A 73 -0.92 -1.24 12.94
C MET A 73 -0.35 -1.59 14.33
N PHE A 74 -0.77 -2.75 14.90
CA PHE A 74 -0.33 -3.21 16.22
C PHE A 74 0.93 -4.09 16.18
N SER A 75 1.50 -4.34 15.02
CA SER A 75 2.70 -5.16 14.87
C SER A 75 3.91 -4.52 15.54
N ARG A 76 4.67 -5.32 16.29
CA ARG A 76 5.95 -4.94 16.87
C ARG A 76 7.13 -5.12 15.91
N ASN A 77 6.93 -5.80 14.79
CA ASN A 77 7.97 -6.04 13.79
C ASN A 77 8.13 -4.84 12.84
N LEU A 78 8.71 -3.76 13.35
CA LEU A 78 8.88 -2.49 12.66
C LEU A 78 9.63 -2.65 11.33
N SER A 79 10.75 -3.38 11.33
CA SER A 79 11.63 -3.53 10.17
C SER A 79 10.97 -4.26 9.00
N ARG A 80 10.12 -5.26 9.29
CA ARG A 80 9.35 -5.98 8.26
C ARG A 80 8.28 -5.07 7.65
N ARG A 81 7.51 -4.35 8.50
CA ARG A 81 6.43 -3.47 8.06
C ARG A 81 6.94 -2.29 7.24
N GLU A 82 8.06 -1.71 7.65
CA GLU A 82 8.71 -0.65 6.90
C GLU A 82 9.18 -1.13 5.51
N ARG A 83 9.76 -2.32 5.40
CA ARG A 83 10.13 -2.91 4.10
C ARG A 83 8.92 -3.13 3.19
N GLU A 84 7.79 -3.61 3.75
CA GLU A 84 6.54 -3.79 3.00
C GLU A 84 6.01 -2.44 2.48
N ASN A 85 5.97 -1.42 3.33
CA ASN A 85 5.52 -0.07 2.95
C ASN A 85 6.45 0.56 1.90
N ARG A 86 7.78 0.44 2.04
CA ARG A 86 8.74 0.92 1.04
C ARG A 86 8.56 0.24 -0.32
N ARG A 87 8.31 -1.07 -0.35
CA ARG A 87 8.00 -1.80 -1.60
C ARG A 87 6.71 -1.29 -2.24
N PHE A 88 5.67 -1.10 -1.45
CA PHE A 88 4.41 -0.52 -1.90
C PHE A 88 4.61 0.88 -2.50
N LEU A 89 5.30 1.78 -1.81
CA LEU A 89 5.59 3.12 -2.30
C LEU A 89 6.41 3.11 -3.60
N GLN A 90 7.39 2.21 -3.73
CA GLN A 90 8.15 2.05 -4.97
C GLN A 90 7.27 1.60 -6.14
N LEU A 91 6.35 0.65 -5.91
CA LEU A 91 5.38 0.23 -6.92
C LEU A 91 4.42 1.36 -7.29
N TRP A 92 3.90 2.06 -6.29
CA TRP A 92 3.01 3.20 -6.49
C TRP A 92 3.66 4.31 -7.29
N MET A 93 4.89 4.69 -6.95
CA MET A 93 5.67 5.67 -7.72
C MET A 93 5.89 5.23 -9.16
N ARG A 94 6.19 3.95 -9.41
CA ARG A 94 6.35 3.42 -10.78
C ARG A 94 5.07 3.50 -11.60
N LEU A 95 3.92 3.20 -10.99
CA LEU A 95 2.61 3.25 -11.66
C LEU A 95 2.19 4.70 -11.98
N ARG A 96 2.46 5.62 -11.05
CA ARG A 96 2.11 7.03 -11.21
C ARG A 96 3.07 7.79 -12.16
N ASP A 97 4.31 7.36 -12.23
CA ASP A 97 5.36 8.05 -12.99
C ASP A 97 5.33 7.64 -14.47
N ARG A 98 4.57 8.39 -15.27
CA ARG A 98 4.45 8.17 -16.70
C ARG A 98 5.70 8.59 -17.51
N ASN A 99 6.50 9.51 -16.98
CA ASN A 99 7.59 10.14 -17.72
C ASN A 99 8.96 9.50 -17.47
N ASN A 100 9.06 8.58 -16.50
CA ASN A 100 10.32 7.94 -16.17
C ASN A 100 10.23 6.41 -16.26
N ARG A 101 11.38 5.79 -16.48
CA ARG A 101 11.60 4.35 -16.35
C ARG A 101 12.52 4.07 -15.17
N TYR A 102 12.33 2.92 -14.56
CA TYR A 102 13.11 2.46 -13.42
C TYR A 102 13.90 1.22 -13.82
N PHE A 103 15.23 1.34 -13.77
CA PHE A 103 16.15 0.24 -14.05
C PHE A 103 16.85 -0.21 -12.79
N ARG A 104 17.18 -1.50 -12.70
CA ARG A 104 18.02 -2.02 -11.63
C ARG A 104 19.46 -2.05 -12.09
N CYS A 105 20.37 -1.57 -11.23
CA CYS A 105 21.80 -1.69 -11.43
C CYS A 105 22.20 -3.17 -11.45
N PRO A 106 22.97 -3.65 -12.44
CA PRO A 106 23.41 -5.03 -12.50
C PRO A 106 24.36 -5.43 -11.37
N SER A 107 25.15 -4.48 -10.86
CA SER A 107 26.16 -4.71 -9.84
C SER A 107 25.56 -4.72 -8.41
N CYS A 108 24.75 -3.72 -8.02
CA CYS A 108 24.28 -3.57 -6.64
C CYS A 108 22.76 -3.69 -6.47
N GLY A 109 21.99 -3.94 -7.55
CA GLY A 109 20.53 -4.10 -7.52
C GLY A 109 19.75 -2.82 -7.19
N GLN A 110 20.43 -1.66 -7.00
CA GLN A 110 19.78 -0.37 -6.73
C GLN A 110 18.89 0.05 -7.89
N THR A 111 17.68 0.53 -7.58
CA THR A 111 16.78 1.09 -8.59
C THR A 111 17.17 2.52 -8.92
N VAL A 112 17.39 2.81 -10.21
CA VAL A 112 17.74 4.13 -10.74
C VAL A 112 16.59 4.63 -11.61
N ARG A 113 16.19 5.89 -11.39
CA ARG A 113 15.14 6.58 -12.16
C ARG A 113 15.76 7.30 -13.35
N VAL A 114 15.21 7.07 -14.53
CA VAL A 114 15.71 7.65 -15.79
C VAL A 114 14.54 8.16 -16.63
N PRO A 115 14.63 9.33 -17.27
CA PRO A 115 13.57 9.86 -18.13
C PRO A 115 13.36 8.97 -19.35
N LYS A 116 12.09 8.84 -19.79
CA LYS A 116 11.71 8.14 -21.02
C LYS A 116 12.09 8.96 -22.27
N HIS A 117 12.07 8.30 -23.41
CA HIS A 117 12.24 8.94 -24.75
C HIS A 117 13.59 9.61 -24.97
N ARG A 118 14.64 9.16 -24.29
CA ARG A 118 16.03 9.65 -24.47
C ARG A 118 16.91 8.69 -25.28
N GLY A 119 16.34 7.61 -25.83
CA GLY A 119 17.08 6.61 -26.60
C GLY A 119 18.02 5.75 -25.74
N LYS A 120 19.22 5.47 -26.22
CA LYS A 120 20.25 4.74 -25.47
C LYS A 120 20.94 5.71 -24.51
N LEU A 121 20.86 5.48 -23.23
CA LEU A 121 21.50 6.27 -22.19
C LEU A 121 22.50 5.46 -21.40
N CYS A 122 23.66 6.08 -21.13
CA CYS A 122 24.62 5.57 -20.16
C CYS A 122 24.20 6.05 -18.76
N ILE A 123 23.80 5.12 -17.92
CA ILE A 123 23.28 5.40 -16.57
C ILE A 123 24.39 5.08 -15.57
N ARG A 124 24.76 6.07 -14.76
CA ARG A 124 25.67 5.87 -13.63
C ARG A 124 24.88 5.58 -12.35
N CYS A 125 25.19 4.48 -11.70
CA CYS A 125 24.54 4.12 -10.43
C CYS A 125 25.02 5.05 -9.30
N PRO A 126 24.11 5.72 -8.56
CA PRO A 126 24.49 6.61 -7.45
C PRO A 126 25.05 5.87 -6.24
N LYS A 127 24.84 4.55 -6.13
CA LYS A 127 25.29 3.75 -4.98
C LYS A 127 26.66 3.13 -5.19
N CYS A 128 26.92 2.52 -6.36
CA CYS A 128 28.18 1.79 -6.63
C CYS A 128 29.03 2.42 -7.72
N GLY A 129 28.56 3.50 -8.38
CA GLY A 129 29.30 4.17 -9.45
C GLY A 129 29.30 3.44 -10.81
N GLU A 130 28.80 2.20 -10.87
CA GLU A 130 28.75 1.37 -12.08
C GLU A 130 28.01 2.06 -13.22
N LYS A 131 28.56 1.97 -14.43
CA LYS A 131 27.98 2.54 -15.65
C LYS A 131 27.37 1.43 -16.49
N PHE A 132 26.10 1.56 -16.85
CA PHE A 132 25.42 0.59 -17.71
C PHE A 132 24.53 1.30 -18.73
N ILE A 133 24.38 0.71 -19.91
CA ILE A 133 23.61 1.28 -21.01
C ILE A 133 22.25 0.63 -21.05
N ARG A 134 21.19 1.46 -21.12
CA ARG A 134 19.81 1.00 -21.32
C ARG A 134 19.08 1.91 -22.31
N LYS A 135 18.12 1.32 -23.03
CA LYS A 135 17.22 2.06 -23.92
C LYS A 135 15.97 2.45 -23.15
N THR A 136 15.64 3.76 -23.18
CA THR A 136 14.45 4.33 -22.50
C THR A 136 13.32 4.58 -23.46
#